data_b3a1f8756e8087606ea6e817de761be1
#
_entry.id   b3a1f8756e8087606ea6e817de761be1
#
_cell.length_a   1.000
_cell.length_b   1.000
_cell.length_c   1.000
_cell.angle_alpha   90.00
_cell.angle_beta   90.00
_cell.angle_gamma   90.00
#
_symmetry.space_group_name_H-M   'P 1'
#
loop_
_entity.id
_entity.type
_entity.pdbx_description
1 polymer ?
#
loop_
_entity_poly.entity_id
_entity_poly.type
_entity_poly.pdbx_seq_one_letter_code
_entity_poly.pdbx_strand_id
1 'polypeptide(L)'
;MAAELLCCERSCECRAYFDPRLLRDSRVLENLLKTEELYTTNSSYFQCVQSELTPDMRKIVVEWMLEVCEEQKCTEEVFVLSVNFLDRFLSVVPLTKAHLQLAASVCLLMASKLREPNPLSARLLVHYTDYSICIDHIP
;
A
#
# COMPACT_ATOMS: atom_id res chain seq x y z
N MET A 1 -20.86 -9.31 36.80
CA MET A 1 -19.51 -8.74 36.84
C MET A 1 -18.68 -9.08 35.56
N ALA A 2 -19.32 -9.16 34.40
CA ALA A 2 -18.63 -9.38 33.14
C ALA A 2 -18.70 -8.16 32.19
N ALA A 3 -19.30 -7.05 32.62
CA ALA A 3 -19.52 -5.88 31.76
C ALA A 3 -18.38 -4.83 31.80
N GLU A 4 -17.42 -4.98 32.71
CA GLU A 4 -16.34 -3.99 32.91
C GLU A 4 -15.10 -4.21 32.01
N LEU A 5 -15.09 -5.28 31.21
CA LEU A 5 -14.00 -5.58 30.28
C LEU A 5 -14.31 -5.20 28.83
N LEU A 6 -15.48 -4.61 28.57
CA LEU A 6 -15.81 -4.09 27.24
C LEU A 6 -15.17 -2.70 27.10
N CYS A 7 -14.00 -2.65 26.46
CA CYS A 7 -13.46 -1.40 25.94
C CYS A 7 -14.47 -0.80 24.98
N CYS A 8 -15.14 0.27 25.40
CA CYS A 8 -15.89 1.12 24.47
C CYS A 8 -14.87 1.92 23.67
N GLU A 9 -14.42 1.39 22.55
CA GLU A 9 -13.70 2.17 21.57
C GLU A 9 -14.66 3.21 21.00
N ARG A 10 -14.44 4.45 21.39
CA ARG A 10 -15.15 5.57 20.76
C ARG A 10 -14.62 5.71 19.34
N SER A 11 -15.50 5.90 18.39
CA SER A 11 -15.18 6.15 16.97
C SER A 11 -14.53 7.51 16.71
N CYS A 12 -13.68 7.98 17.61
CA CYS A 12 -12.89 9.20 17.39
C CYS A 12 -11.50 8.79 16.89
N GLU A 13 -11.10 9.34 15.75
CA GLU A 13 -9.71 9.23 15.29
C GLU A 13 -8.77 9.77 16.38
N CYS A 14 -8.05 8.86 17.03
CA CYS A 14 -6.98 9.23 17.95
C CYS A 14 -5.72 9.52 17.12
N ARG A 15 -5.51 10.78 16.73
CA ARG A 15 -4.26 11.20 16.08
C ARG A 15 -3.22 11.53 17.14
N ALA A 16 -1.96 11.18 16.85
CA ALA A 16 -0.85 11.58 17.70
C ALA A 16 -0.73 13.11 17.78
N TYR A 17 -0.45 13.60 18.97
CA TYR A 17 -0.18 15.03 19.14
C TYR A 17 1.15 15.42 18.50
N PHE A 18 1.23 16.69 18.07
CA PHE A 18 2.47 17.30 17.62
C PHE A 18 3.57 17.14 18.70
N ASP A 19 4.67 16.48 18.36
CA ASP A 19 5.85 16.39 19.21
C ASP A 19 6.94 17.36 18.72
N PRO A 20 7.17 18.48 19.43
CA PRO A 20 8.18 19.44 19.03
C PRO A 20 9.61 18.91 19.09
N ARG A 21 9.88 17.87 19.88
CA ARG A 21 11.21 17.23 19.94
C ARG A 21 11.56 16.52 18.64
N LEU A 22 10.57 15.90 17.99
CA LEU A 22 10.74 15.24 16.71
C LEU A 22 10.68 16.23 15.54
N LEU A 23 9.68 17.12 15.53
CA LEU A 23 9.39 17.95 14.37
C LEU A 23 10.25 19.22 14.27
N ARG A 24 10.90 19.65 15.36
CA ARG A 24 11.84 20.77 15.35
C ARG A 24 13.31 20.37 15.23
N ASP A 25 13.61 19.08 15.30
CA ASP A 25 14.98 18.58 15.14
C ASP A 25 15.29 18.42 13.65
N SER A 26 16.17 19.27 13.12
CA SER A 26 16.59 19.22 11.70
C SER A 26 17.20 17.88 11.27
N ARG A 27 17.79 17.13 12.21
CA ARG A 27 18.36 15.81 11.95
C ARG A 27 17.30 14.79 11.55
N VAL A 28 16.05 14.94 12.06
CA VAL A 28 14.93 14.04 11.70
C VAL A 28 14.61 14.19 10.23
N LEU A 29 14.43 15.42 9.75
CA LEU A 29 14.17 15.69 8.33
C LEU A 29 15.34 15.25 7.45
N GLU A 30 16.58 15.55 7.85
CA GLU A 30 17.77 15.15 7.10
C GLU A 30 17.88 13.63 6.97
N ASN A 31 17.60 12.87 8.05
CA ASN A 31 17.60 11.42 8.01
C ASN A 31 16.45 10.86 7.15
N LEU A 32 15.27 11.46 7.20
CA LEU A 32 14.16 11.06 6.33
C LEU A 32 14.50 11.27 4.86
N LEU A 33 15.08 12.39 4.48
CA LEU A 33 15.51 12.68 3.11
C LEU A 33 16.59 11.70 2.63
N LYS A 34 17.55 11.36 3.47
CA LYS A 34 18.57 10.33 3.15
C LYS A 34 17.95 8.93 3.00
N THR A 35 16.95 8.62 3.82
CA THR A 35 16.25 7.34 3.77
C THR A 35 15.37 7.22 2.52
N GLU A 36 14.77 8.33 2.09
CA GLU A 36 13.94 8.39 0.88
C GLU A 36 14.68 7.86 -0.36
N GLU A 37 15.95 8.21 -0.52
CA GLU A 37 16.78 7.76 -1.65
C GLU A 37 16.89 6.24 -1.75
N LEU A 38 16.86 5.53 -0.61
CA LEU A 38 16.95 4.06 -0.56
C LEU A 38 15.69 3.37 -1.10
N TYR A 39 14.56 4.05 -1.08
CA TYR A 39 13.25 3.51 -1.46
C TYR A 39 12.70 4.10 -2.76
N THR A 40 13.44 4.99 -3.39
CA THR A 40 13.09 5.55 -4.70
C THR A 40 13.40 4.53 -5.79
N THR A 41 12.44 4.25 -6.66
CA THR A 41 12.60 3.34 -7.80
C THR A 41 12.82 4.12 -9.08
N ASN A 42 13.67 3.59 -9.97
CA ASN A 42 13.91 4.16 -11.28
C ASN A 42 12.96 3.50 -12.29
N SER A 43 12.31 4.31 -13.13
CA SER A 43 11.42 3.84 -14.19
C SER A 43 12.09 2.97 -15.26
N SER A 44 13.42 2.87 -15.25
CA SER A 44 14.18 2.01 -16.15
C SER A 44 13.83 0.52 -16.06
N TYR A 45 13.13 0.09 -15.01
CA TYR A 45 12.73 -1.31 -14.86
C TYR A 45 11.81 -1.79 -16.00
N PHE A 46 11.08 -0.91 -16.67
CA PHE A 46 10.32 -1.26 -17.87
C PHE A 46 11.20 -1.67 -19.04
N GLN A 47 12.43 -1.19 -19.08
CA GLN A 47 13.40 -1.51 -20.15
C GLN A 47 14.32 -2.67 -19.78
N CYS A 48 14.65 -2.80 -18.49
CA CYS A 48 15.68 -3.72 -18.01
C CYS A 48 15.14 -5.01 -17.40
N VAL A 49 13.93 -4.96 -16.78
CA VAL A 49 13.37 -6.08 -16.00
C VAL A 49 12.09 -6.60 -16.62
N GLN A 50 11.18 -5.69 -17.00
CA GLN A 50 9.86 -6.07 -17.49
C GLN A 50 9.85 -6.29 -19.00
N SER A 51 9.39 -7.45 -19.45
CA SER A 51 9.24 -7.78 -20.88
C SER A 51 7.82 -7.61 -21.41
N GLU A 52 6.82 -7.81 -20.56
CA GLU A 52 5.40 -7.75 -20.94
C GLU A 52 4.68 -6.51 -20.45
N LEU A 53 5.17 -5.89 -19.35
CA LEU A 53 4.51 -4.75 -18.73
C LEU A 53 4.96 -3.44 -19.35
N THR A 54 4.00 -2.55 -19.56
CA THR A 54 4.22 -1.20 -20.07
C THR A 54 3.87 -0.15 -19.01
N PRO A 55 4.37 1.09 -19.13
CA PRO A 55 3.96 2.19 -18.25
C PRO A 55 2.45 2.41 -18.21
N ASP A 56 1.75 2.24 -19.33
CA ASP A 56 0.30 2.39 -19.41
C ASP A 56 -0.43 1.33 -18.58
N MET A 57 0.05 0.09 -18.57
CA MET A 57 -0.52 -0.97 -17.73
C MET A 57 -0.32 -0.67 -16.25
N ARG A 58 0.85 -0.16 -15.87
CA ARG A 58 1.10 0.31 -14.52
C ARG A 58 0.14 1.43 -14.14
N LYS A 59 -0.07 2.40 -15.03
CA LYS A 59 -1.00 3.50 -14.80
C LYS A 59 -2.40 2.99 -14.50
N ILE A 60 -2.93 2.09 -15.32
CA ILE A 60 -4.27 1.50 -15.15
C ILE A 60 -4.39 0.80 -13.80
N VAL A 61 -3.41 -0.02 -13.41
CA VAL A 61 -3.48 -0.75 -12.13
C VAL A 61 -3.34 0.18 -10.94
N VAL A 62 -2.56 1.25 -11.04
CA VAL A 62 -2.42 2.25 -9.98
C VAL A 62 -3.69 3.08 -9.82
N GLU A 63 -4.37 3.43 -10.91
CA GLU A 63 -5.68 4.08 -10.88
C GLU A 63 -6.72 3.17 -10.18
N TRP A 64 -6.74 1.88 -10.50
CA TRP A 64 -7.58 0.90 -9.81
C TRP A 64 -7.24 0.80 -8.30
N MET A 65 -5.95 0.81 -7.91
CA MET A 65 -5.53 0.83 -6.50
C MET A 65 -6.06 2.07 -5.77
N LEU A 66 -6.05 3.22 -6.44
CA LEU A 66 -6.60 4.47 -5.89
C LEU A 66 -8.11 4.35 -5.66
N GLU A 67 -8.86 3.87 -6.65
CA GLU A 67 -10.31 3.66 -6.54
C GLU A 67 -10.67 2.75 -5.37
N VAL A 68 -9.93 1.65 -5.16
CA VAL A 68 -10.12 0.76 -4.01
C VAL A 68 -9.88 1.50 -2.69
N CYS A 69 -8.81 2.28 -2.61
CA CYS A 69 -8.50 3.06 -1.40
C CYS A 69 -9.56 4.13 -1.11
N GLU A 70 -10.06 4.82 -2.12
CA GLU A 70 -11.12 5.84 -1.99
C GLU A 70 -12.43 5.21 -1.53
N GLU A 71 -12.85 4.11 -2.14
CA GLU A 71 -14.09 3.42 -1.79
C GLU A 71 -14.05 2.85 -0.37
N GLN A 72 -12.91 2.31 0.03
CA GLN A 72 -12.70 1.77 1.38
C GLN A 72 -12.31 2.84 2.41
N LYS A 73 -12.20 4.10 2.00
CA LYS A 73 -11.82 5.24 2.86
C LYS A 73 -10.50 5.00 3.60
N CYS A 74 -9.55 4.37 2.93
CA CYS A 74 -8.20 4.20 3.46
C CYS A 74 -7.52 5.56 3.65
N THR A 75 -6.55 5.62 4.56
CA THR A 75 -5.69 6.80 4.68
C THR A 75 -4.84 6.97 3.41
N GLU A 76 -4.50 8.21 3.06
CA GLU A 76 -3.68 8.53 1.88
C GLU A 76 -2.35 7.77 1.87
N GLU A 77 -1.79 7.50 3.05
CA GLU A 77 -0.54 6.77 3.22
C GLU A 77 -0.61 5.34 2.71
N VAL A 78 -1.77 4.67 2.80
CA VAL A 78 -1.97 3.30 2.29
C VAL A 78 -1.76 3.26 0.79
N PHE A 79 -2.36 4.19 0.06
CA PHE A 79 -2.20 4.28 -1.38
C PHE A 79 -0.75 4.51 -1.79
N VAL A 80 -0.12 5.56 -1.24
CA VAL A 80 1.27 5.91 -1.58
C VAL A 80 2.23 4.78 -1.27
N LEU A 81 2.08 4.14 -0.10
CA LEU A 81 2.91 3.02 0.33
C LEU A 81 2.72 1.79 -0.57
N SER A 82 1.47 1.48 -0.93
CA SER A 82 1.17 0.33 -1.79
C SER A 82 1.76 0.48 -3.20
N VAL A 83 1.72 1.68 -3.77
CA VAL A 83 2.34 1.98 -5.06
C VAL A 83 3.87 1.88 -4.97
N ASN A 84 4.48 2.36 -3.89
CA ASN A 84 5.91 2.20 -3.66
C ASN A 84 6.31 0.72 -3.57
N PHE A 85 5.54 -0.11 -2.87
CA PHE A 85 5.77 -1.55 -2.83
C PHE A 85 5.69 -2.19 -4.22
N LEU A 86 4.68 -1.81 -4.99
CA LEU A 86 4.49 -2.32 -6.35
C LEU A 86 5.71 -1.96 -7.24
N ASP A 87 6.11 -0.69 -7.27
CA ASP A 87 7.24 -0.25 -8.09
C ASP A 87 8.55 -0.92 -7.68
N ARG A 88 8.80 -1.07 -6.40
CA ARG A 88 9.98 -1.78 -5.89
C ARG A 88 9.97 -3.26 -6.28
N PHE A 89 8.82 -3.91 -6.20
CA PHE A 89 8.66 -5.29 -6.65
C PHE A 89 8.90 -5.42 -8.16
N LEU A 90 8.28 -4.55 -8.98
CA LEU A 90 8.44 -4.55 -10.43
C LEU A 90 9.88 -4.21 -10.89
N SER A 91 10.65 -3.53 -10.04
CA SER A 91 12.05 -3.20 -10.36
C SER A 91 13.01 -4.38 -10.24
N VAL A 92 12.59 -5.48 -9.58
CA VAL A 92 13.45 -6.66 -9.36
C VAL A 92 12.86 -7.97 -9.88
N VAL A 93 11.54 -8.04 -10.05
CA VAL A 93 10.86 -9.28 -10.46
C VAL A 93 10.13 -9.07 -11.78
N PRO A 94 10.46 -9.82 -12.83
CA PRO A 94 9.68 -9.82 -14.06
C PRO A 94 8.29 -10.42 -13.80
N LEU A 95 7.26 -9.75 -14.29
CA LEU A 95 5.88 -10.12 -14.05
C LEU A 95 5.09 -10.17 -15.35
N THR A 96 4.19 -11.13 -15.48
CA THR A 96 3.24 -11.20 -16.60
C THR A 96 2.06 -10.27 -16.39
N LYS A 97 1.39 -9.88 -17.46
CA LYS A 97 0.17 -9.06 -17.41
C LYS A 97 -0.91 -9.68 -16.51
N ALA A 98 -1.04 -11.01 -16.57
CA ALA A 98 -2.05 -11.74 -15.80
C ALA A 98 -1.85 -11.64 -14.29
N HIS A 99 -0.63 -11.40 -13.82
CA HIS A 99 -0.31 -11.33 -12.39
C HIS A 99 -0.18 -9.90 -11.85
N LEU A 100 -0.30 -8.87 -12.70
CA LEU A 100 -0.12 -7.49 -12.27
C LEU A 100 -1.15 -7.05 -11.24
N GLN A 101 -2.42 -7.39 -11.44
CA GLN A 101 -3.48 -7.07 -10.50
C GLN A 101 -3.34 -7.85 -9.18
N LEU A 102 -2.87 -9.10 -9.23
CA LEU A 102 -2.57 -9.87 -8.03
C LEU A 102 -1.46 -9.19 -7.22
N ALA A 103 -0.36 -8.81 -7.86
CA ALA A 103 0.73 -8.10 -7.19
C ALA A 103 0.25 -6.79 -6.55
N ALA A 104 -0.57 -6.01 -7.26
CA ALA A 104 -1.16 -4.78 -6.75
C ALA A 104 -2.07 -5.05 -5.54
N SER A 105 -2.90 -6.10 -5.58
CA SER A 105 -3.76 -6.51 -4.46
C SER A 105 -2.95 -6.87 -3.22
N VAL A 106 -1.86 -7.61 -3.39
CA VAL A 106 -0.96 -7.96 -2.28
C VAL A 106 -0.28 -6.71 -1.71
N CYS A 107 0.15 -5.78 -2.56
CA CYS A 107 0.74 -4.51 -2.11
C CYS A 107 -0.26 -3.66 -1.31
N LEU A 108 -1.52 -3.57 -1.74
CA LEU A 108 -2.60 -2.92 -1.00
C LEU A 108 -2.84 -3.58 0.36
N LEU A 109 -2.92 -4.91 0.39
CA LEU A 109 -3.11 -5.66 1.63
C LEU A 109 -1.97 -5.39 2.62
N MET A 110 -0.73 -5.46 2.17
CA MET A 110 0.45 -5.21 3.01
C MET A 110 0.47 -3.77 3.54
N ALA A 111 0.21 -2.78 2.68
CA ALA A 111 0.18 -1.38 3.08
C ALA A 111 -0.93 -1.10 4.10
N SER A 112 -2.12 -1.66 3.88
CA SER A 112 -3.23 -1.51 4.82
C SER A 112 -2.94 -2.14 6.19
N LYS A 113 -2.31 -3.31 6.22
CA LYS A 113 -1.88 -3.94 7.49
C LYS A 113 -0.88 -3.10 8.29
N LEU A 114 -0.07 -2.29 7.61
CA LEU A 114 0.92 -1.43 8.26
C LEU A 114 0.34 -0.10 8.73
N ARG A 115 -0.71 0.40 8.09
CA ARG A 115 -1.19 1.78 8.30
C ARG A 115 -2.61 1.89 8.82
N GLU A 116 -3.45 0.87 8.65
CA GLU A 116 -4.85 0.92 9.05
C GLU A 116 -5.09 0.13 10.35
N PRO A 117 -5.91 0.68 11.27
CA PRO A 117 -6.38 -0.06 12.44
C PRO A 117 -7.22 -1.27 12.03
N ASN A 118 -8.01 -1.11 10.94
CA ASN A 118 -8.82 -2.14 10.33
C ASN A 118 -8.34 -2.39 8.90
N PRO A 119 -7.37 -3.29 8.69
CA PRO A 119 -6.79 -3.52 7.37
C PRO A 119 -7.80 -4.10 6.37
N LEU A 120 -7.54 -3.90 5.08
CA LEU A 120 -8.27 -4.56 4.01
C LEU A 120 -8.20 -6.08 4.18
N SER A 121 -9.27 -6.78 3.82
CA SER A 121 -9.25 -8.24 3.83
C SER A 121 -8.94 -8.80 2.44
N ALA A 122 -8.32 -9.99 2.39
CA ALA A 122 -8.07 -10.68 1.13
C ALA A 122 -9.36 -10.95 0.35
N ARG A 123 -10.46 -11.29 1.04
CA ARG A 123 -11.79 -11.49 0.42
C ARG A 123 -12.32 -10.24 -0.27
N LEU A 124 -12.13 -9.08 0.35
CA LEU A 124 -12.51 -7.79 -0.23
C LEU A 124 -11.74 -7.51 -1.51
N LEU A 125 -10.42 -7.73 -1.50
CA LEU A 125 -9.58 -7.53 -2.67
C LEU A 125 -9.94 -8.47 -3.81
N VAL A 126 -10.24 -9.74 -3.52
CA VAL A 126 -10.74 -10.69 -4.54
C VAL A 126 -12.04 -10.18 -5.17
N HIS A 127 -12.95 -9.62 -4.37
CA HIS A 127 -14.18 -9.02 -4.89
C HIS A 127 -13.88 -7.86 -5.88
N TYR A 128 -12.93 -6.98 -5.55
CA TYR A 128 -12.51 -5.88 -6.42
C TYR A 128 -11.81 -6.32 -7.71
N THR A 129 -11.36 -7.56 -7.79
CA THR A 129 -10.80 -8.15 -9.01
C THR A 129 -11.83 -8.91 -9.85
N ASP A 130 -13.13 -8.75 -9.55
CA ASP A 130 -14.21 -9.54 -10.16
C ASP A 130 -13.95 -11.06 -10.10
N TYR A 131 -13.36 -11.52 -9.00
CA TYR A 131 -12.98 -12.91 -8.77
C TYR A 131 -12.01 -13.49 -9.82
N SER A 132 -11.29 -12.63 -10.54
CA SER A 132 -10.23 -13.06 -11.46
C SER A 132 -9.03 -13.66 -10.73
N ILE A 133 -8.91 -13.38 -9.43
CA ILE A 133 -7.87 -13.89 -8.52
C ILE A 133 -8.52 -14.76 -7.47
N CYS A 134 -7.95 -15.95 -7.21
CA CYS A 134 -8.38 -16.81 -6.11
C CYS A 134 -7.78 -16.33 -4.79
N ILE A 135 -8.55 -16.52 -3.70
CA ILE A 135 -8.09 -16.13 -2.35
C ILE A 135 -6.80 -16.87 -1.93
N ASP A 136 -6.62 -18.10 -2.43
CA ASP A 136 -5.44 -18.92 -2.15
C ASP A 136 -4.14 -18.34 -2.76
N HIS A 137 -4.25 -17.36 -3.67
CA HIS A 137 -3.12 -16.66 -4.26
C HIS A 137 -2.68 -15.43 -3.45
N ILE A 138 -3.47 -15.02 -2.44
CA ILE A 138 -3.16 -13.90 -1.57
C ILE A 138 -2.66 -14.45 -0.23
N PRO A 139 -1.44 -14.13 0.18
CA PRO A 139 -0.81 -14.65 1.39
C PRO A 139 -1.48 -14.18 2.70
#